data_7c15f955a20d915e2dc83b15a2497e07
#
_entry.id   7c15f955a20d915e2dc83b15a2497e07
#
_cell.length_a   1.000
_cell.length_b   1.000
_cell.length_c   1.000
_cell.angle_alpha   90.00
_cell.angle_beta   90.00
_cell.angle_gamma   90.00
#
_symmetry.space_group_name_H-M   'P 1'
#
loop_
_entity.id
_entity.type
_entity.pdbx_description
1 polymer ?
#
loop_
_entity_poly.entity_id
_entity_poly.type
_entity_poly.pdbx_seq_one_letter_code
_entity_poly.pdbx_strand_id
1 'polypeptide(L)'
;MPNTPPTADTLPAMDRIHNFRGIGGLPTADGRTTTHGLLWRSGHLARATDADLARLVALGIRTVVDLRTDHDFSADGSDRSVDGIDQVPVPIPDDSGQGAGIRALLSEGDPVAIRSAWADGRAAALATSGARAMVTDPARVAVFRRVVDVVTDQDRWPLVWHCSAGKDRAGWVGTVVLLALGVERDAIVAHYLESNATGASQSAALLESGWMTEEVLELARPFMEVAPGYVEAQLAAVDDHWGGVEAMLRAGFGFDDQRLADLRSRLLD
;
A
#
# COMPACT_ATOMS: atom_id res chain seq x y z
N MET A 1 27.94 -5.97 -20.39
CA MET A 1 26.68 -5.25 -20.60
C MET A 1 26.18 -4.87 -19.22
N PRO A 2 25.95 -3.62 -18.87
CA PRO A 2 25.27 -3.29 -17.63
C PRO A 2 23.87 -3.90 -17.72
N ASN A 3 23.53 -4.72 -16.73
CA ASN A 3 22.23 -5.35 -16.62
C ASN A 3 21.25 -4.25 -16.16
N THR A 4 20.55 -3.61 -17.09
CA THR A 4 19.52 -2.65 -16.75
C THR A 4 18.46 -3.40 -15.93
N PRO A 5 18.13 -2.96 -14.71
CA PRO A 5 17.11 -3.64 -13.91
C PRO A 5 15.79 -3.63 -14.69
N PRO A 6 15.03 -4.72 -14.65
CA PRO A 6 13.75 -4.80 -15.35
C PRO A 6 12.81 -3.70 -14.84
N THR A 7 12.22 -2.94 -15.75
CA THR A 7 11.18 -1.97 -15.46
C THR A 7 9.83 -2.69 -15.31
N ALA A 8 8.87 -2.08 -14.61
CA ALA A 8 7.53 -2.66 -14.45
C ALA A 8 6.90 -3.07 -15.79
N ASP A 9 7.18 -2.32 -16.88
CA ASP A 9 6.67 -2.56 -18.22
C ASP A 9 7.29 -3.79 -18.92
N THR A 10 8.40 -4.32 -18.42
CA THR A 10 9.13 -5.46 -19.03
C THR A 10 8.88 -6.79 -18.31
N LEU A 11 8.16 -6.77 -17.19
CA LEU A 11 7.86 -7.97 -16.42
C LEU A 11 6.47 -8.50 -16.71
N PRO A 12 6.30 -9.83 -16.86
CA PRO A 12 4.97 -10.40 -16.88
C PRO A 12 4.26 -10.10 -15.55
N ALA A 13 2.96 -9.83 -15.64
CA ALA A 13 2.13 -9.60 -14.45
C ALA A 13 2.27 -10.77 -13.45
N MET A 14 2.18 -10.47 -12.17
CA MET A 14 2.10 -11.50 -11.13
C MET A 14 0.81 -12.30 -11.27
N ASP A 15 0.86 -13.60 -11.01
CA ASP A 15 -0.30 -14.48 -11.17
C ASP A 15 -1.27 -14.34 -10.00
N ARG A 16 -0.74 -14.29 -8.76
CA ARG A 16 -1.52 -14.27 -7.51
C ARG A 16 -1.06 -13.23 -6.49
N ILE A 17 0.08 -12.58 -6.71
CA ILE A 17 0.47 -11.42 -5.91
C ILE A 17 -0.22 -10.19 -6.49
N HIS A 18 -1.37 -9.84 -5.90
CA HIS A 18 -2.18 -8.73 -6.37
C HIS A 18 -1.50 -7.38 -6.16
N ASN A 19 -1.84 -6.40 -7.00
CA ASN A 19 -1.44 -5.02 -6.83
C ASN A 19 0.09 -4.80 -6.78
N PHE A 20 0.87 -5.72 -7.36
CA PHE A 20 2.33 -5.66 -7.39
C PHE A 20 2.81 -4.61 -8.41
N ARG A 21 3.57 -3.63 -7.94
CA ARG A 21 4.19 -2.60 -8.79
C ARG A 21 5.34 -1.89 -8.11
N GLY A 22 6.24 -1.34 -8.93
CA GLY A 22 7.30 -0.45 -8.46
C GLY A 22 6.81 0.99 -8.23
N ILE A 23 7.62 1.77 -7.55
CA ILE A 23 7.42 3.23 -7.41
C ILE A 23 8.39 4.04 -8.29
N GLY A 24 9.04 3.39 -9.26
CA GLY A 24 9.97 4.03 -10.20
C GLY A 24 9.27 4.71 -11.37
N GLY A 25 9.97 5.68 -12.01
CA GLY A 25 9.49 6.39 -13.20
C GLY A 25 8.53 7.55 -12.94
N LEU A 26 8.28 7.92 -11.68
CA LEU A 26 7.38 9.01 -11.33
C LEU A 26 8.11 10.36 -11.36
N PRO A 27 7.51 11.42 -11.93
CA PRO A 27 8.14 12.73 -12.04
C PRO A 27 8.19 13.45 -10.69
N THR A 28 9.28 14.15 -10.44
CA THR A 28 9.47 15.02 -9.28
C THR A 28 9.39 16.48 -9.66
N ALA A 29 9.09 17.35 -8.71
CA ALA A 29 8.96 18.80 -8.91
C ALA A 29 10.28 19.47 -9.39
N ASP A 30 11.44 18.84 -9.17
CA ASP A 30 12.74 19.34 -9.63
C ASP A 30 13.18 18.76 -11.00
N GLY A 31 12.28 18.04 -11.68
CA GLY A 31 12.47 17.54 -13.04
C GLY A 31 13.21 16.20 -13.15
N ARG A 32 13.51 15.55 -12.02
CA ARG A 32 14.02 14.17 -11.98
C ARG A 32 12.89 13.14 -12.01
N THR A 33 13.25 11.87 -12.04
CA THR A 33 12.30 10.75 -11.94
C THR A 33 12.74 9.78 -10.84
N THR A 34 11.80 9.06 -10.26
CA THR A 34 12.12 8.01 -9.29
C THR A 34 12.76 6.81 -9.97
N THR A 35 13.83 6.26 -9.37
CA THR A 35 14.60 5.13 -9.91
C THR A 35 13.77 3.84 -9.89
N HIS A 36 13.83 3.09 -11.00
CA HIS A 36 13.17 1.80 -11.15
C HIS A 36 13.89 0.67 -10.41
N GLY A 37 13.13 -0.37 -10.04
CA GLY A 37 13.67 -1.67 -9.66
C GLY A 37 14.12 -1.81 -8.21
N LEU A 38 14.04 -0.77 -7.39
CA LEU A 38 14.52 -0.80 -6.01
C LEU A 38 13.41 -0.95 -4.98
N LEU A 39 12.29 -0.28 -5.18
CA LEU A 39 11.18 -0.23 -4.23
C LEU A 39 9.88 -0.67 -4.89
N TRP A 40 9.22 -1.65 -4.25
CA TRP A 40 8.01 -2.28 -4.77
C TRP A 40 6.94 -2.36 -3.69
N ARG A 41 5.67 -2.33 -4.10
CA ARG A 41 4.53 -2.58 -3.20
C ARG A 41 3.60 -3.63 -3.78
N SER A 42 2.87 -4.33 -2.89
CA SER A 42 1.93 -5.37 -3.31
C SER A 42 0.84 -5.66 -2.27
N GLY A 43 -0.08 -6.54 -2.60
CA GLY A 43 -0.87 -7.32 -1.66
C GLY A 43 -0.06 -8.46 -1.08
N HIS A 44 -0.67 -9.25 -0.17
CA HIS A 44 -0.01 -10.35 0.53
C HIS A 44 0.50 -11.45 -0.40
N LEU A 45 1.52 -12.19 0.04
CA LEU A 45 2.17 -13.27 -0.69
C LEU A 45 1.62 -14.67 -0.33
N ALA A 46 0.60 -14.76 0.52
CA ALA A 46 0.07 -16.04 1.00
C ALA A 46 -0.42 -16.97 -0.13
N ARG A 47 -0.89 -16.40 -1.23
CA ARG A 47 -1.38 -17.14 -2.40
C ARG A 47 -0.42 -17.10 -3.59
N ALA A 48 0.81 -16.62 -3.41
CA ALA A 48 1.81 -16.55 -4.47
C ALA A 48 2.02 -17.92 -5.13
N THR A 49 2.12 -17.97 -6.45
CA THR A 49 2.49 -19.17 -7.20
C THR A 49 4.01 -19.37 -7.17
N ASP A 50 4.50 -20.54 -7.58
CA ASP A 50 5.94 -20.75 -7.76
C ASP A 50 6.51 -19.80 -8.83
N ALA A 51 5.71 -19.48 -9.84
CA ALA A 51 6.08 -18.50 -10.86
C ALA A 51 6.20 -17.09 -10.27
N ASP A 52 5.30 -16.69 -9.37
CA ASP A 52 5.41 -15.41 -8.66
C ASP A 52 6.67 -15.33 -7.82
N LEU A 53 6.97 -16.38 -7.06
CA LEU A 53 8.18 -16.45 -6.24
C LEU A 53 9.45 -16.38 -7.11
N ALA A 54 9.47 -17.08 -8.24
CA ALA A 54 10.57 -17.00 -9.20
C ALA A 54 10.74 -15.58 -9.78
N ARG A 55 9.64 -14.85 -10.00
CA ARG A 55 9.68 -13.46 -10.45
C ARG A 55 10.25 -12.52 -9.38
N LEU A 56 9.92 -12.72 -8.10
CA LEU A 56 10.54 -11.94 -7.01
C LEU A 56 12.06 -12.14 -6.98
N VAL A 57 12.53 -13.39 -7.15
CA VAL A 57 13.96 -13.70 -7.26
C VAL A 57 14.59 -13.03 -8.50
N ALA A 58 13.92 -13.10 -9.65
CA ALA A 58 14.40 -12.49 -10.89
C ALA A 58 14.49 -10.95 -10.81
N LEU A 59 13.60 -10.33 -10.00
CA LEU A 59 13.67 -8.89 -9.66
C LEU A 59 14.80 -8.56 -8.69
N GLY A 60 15.48 -9.55 -8.15
CA GLY A 60 16.53 -9.37 -7.15
C GLY A 60 15.98 -8.94 -5.79
N ILE A 61 14.68 -9.14 -5.49
CA ILE A 61 14.10 -8.80 -4.20
C ILE A 61 14.88 -9.49 -3.10
N ARG A 62 15.33 -8.71 -2.11
CA ARG A 62 16.10 -9.17 -0.95
C ARG A 62 15.30 -9.16 0.33
N THR A 63 14.26 -8.32 0.39
CA THR A 63 13.47 -8.13 1.61
C THR A 63 11.98 -8.01 1.27
N VAL A 64 11.16 -8.71 2.04
CA VAL A 64 9.70 -8.55 2.07
C VAL A 64 9.33 -7.91 3.42
N VAL A 65 8.65 -6.78 3.40
CA VAL A 65 8.18 -6.07 4.60
C VAL A 65 6.68 -6.28 4.74
N ASP A 66 6.26 -7.04 5.74
CA ASP A 66 4.86 -7.38 5.98
C ASP A 66 4.23 -6.45 7.03
N LEU A 67 3.20 -5.70 6.61
CA LEU A 67 2.49 -4.73 7.45
C LEU A 67 1.25 -5.34 8.14
N ARG A 68 0.99 -6.61 7.94
CA ARG A 68 -0.22 -7.30 8.44
C ARG A 68 -0.12 -7.60 9.93
N THR A 69 -1.28 -7.57 10.57
CA THR A 69 -1.46 -7.99 11.96
C THR A 69 -1.82 -9.48 12.04
N ASP A 70 -1.83 -10.05 13.24
CA ASP A 70 -2.29 -11.43 13.47
C ASP A 70 -3.73 -11.66 12.98
N HIS A 71 -4.58 -10.63 13.05
CA HIS A 71 -5.93 -10.70 12.52
C HIS A 71 -5.94 -10.83 10.99
N ASP A 72 -5.06 -10.09 10.30
CA ASP A 72 -4.90 -10.22 8.86
C ASP A 72 -4.38 -11.61 8.48
N PHE A 73 -3.40 -12.15 9.21
CA PHE A 73 -2.89 -13.52 9.00
C PHE A 73 -3.97 -14.58 9.12
N SER A 74 -4.89 -14.42 10.09
CA SER A 74 -6.00 -15.37 10.27
C SER A 74 -6.93 -15.43 9.07
N ALA A 75 -7.08 -14.31 8.34
CA ALA A 75 -7.94 -14.22 7.16
C ALA A 75 -7.19 -14.58 5.85
N ASP A 76 -5.98 -14.07 5.67
CA ASP A 76 -5.22 -14.16 4.42
C ASP A 76 -4.35 -15.42 4.34
N GLY A 77 -3.90 -15.95 5.51
CA GLY A 77 -2.87 -16.97 5.64
C GLY A 77 -1.46 -16.38 5.70
N SER A 78 -0.49 -17.23 6.05
CA SER A 78 0.93 -16.86 6.07
C SER A 78 1.48 -16.69 4.66
N ASP A 79 2.39 -15.73 4.47
CA ASP A 79 3.07 -15.58 3.20
C ASP A 79 3.91 -16.81 2.85
N ARG A 80 4.01 -17.06 1.56
CA ARG A 80 5.00 -17.98 1.03
C ARG A 80 6.37 -17.31 1.05
N SER A 81 7.36 -18.00 1.59
CA SER A 81 8.75 -17.53 1.66
C SER A 81 9.59 -18.07 0.52
N VAL A 82 10.68 -17.40 0.24
CA VAL A 82 11.74 -17.83 -0.69
C VAL A 82 13.07 -17.79 0.06
N ASP A 83 13.87 -18.83 -0.07
CA ASP A 83 15.22 -18.87 0.52
C ASP A 83 16.05 -17.69 0.00
N GLY A 84 16.70 -17.00 0.92
CA GLY A 84 17.53 -15.83 0.61
C GLY A 84 16.76 -14.51 0.51
N ILE A 85 15.45 -14.49 0.74
CA ILE A 85 14.65 -13.27 0.89
C ILE A 85 14.26 -13.10 2.35
N ASP A 86 14.71 -12.01 2.98
CA ASP A 86 14.42 -11.68 4.37
C ASP A 86 12.95 -11.30 4.55
N GLN A 87 12.31 -11.87 5.58
CA GLN A 87 10.94 -11.51 5.98
C GLN A 87 11.01 -10.57 7.19
N VAL A 88 10.49 -9.35 7.03
CA VAL A 88 10.52 -8.30 8.07
C VAL A 88 9.09 -7.92 8.46
N PRO A 89 8.53 -8.51 9.53
CA PRO A 89 7.20 -8.13 10.00
C PRO A 89 7.25 -6.77 10.72
N VAL A 90 6.44 -5.83 10.27
CA VAL A 90 6.20 -4.54 10.93
C VAL A 90 4.69 -4.29 10.96
N PRO A 91 3.95 -4.99 11.82
CA PRO A 91 2.48 -4.91 11.83
C PRO A 91 1.99 -3.51 12.16
N ILE A 92 1.03 -3.02 11.36
CA ILE A 92 0.33 -1.77 11.59
C ILE A 92 -1.03 -2.10 12.20
N PRO A 93 -1.23 -1.85 13.51
CA PRO A 93 -2.47 -2.17 14.19
C PRO A 93 -3.67 -1.40 13.62
N ASP A 94 -4.84 -2.04 13.66
CA ASP A 94 -6.13 -1.39 13.48
C ASP A 94 -6.82 -1.25 14.84
N ASP A 95 -6.31 -0.34 15.66
CA ASP A 95 -6.82 -0.11 17.02
C ASP A 95 -8.26 0.42 17.03
N SER A 96 -8.77 0.90 15.89
CA SER A 96 -10.17 1.31 15.75
C SER A 96 -11.13 0.13 15.63
N GLY A 97 -10.62 -1.08 15.34
CA GLY A 97 -11.44 -2.25 15.03
C GLY A 97 -12.24 -2.14 13.73
N GLN A 98 -12.04 -1.06 12.96
CA GLN A 98 -12.80 -0.81 11.73
C GLN A 98 -12.56 -1.89 10.68
N GLY A 99 -11.31 -2.27 10.44
CA GLY A 99 -10.97 -3.32 9.48
C GLY A 99 -11.54 -4.67 9.90
N ALA A 100 -11.47 -5.01 11.19
CA ALA A 100 -12.08 -6.22 11.73
C ALA A 100 -13.61 -6.20 11.58
N GLY A 101 -14.25 -5.08 11.89
CA GLY A 101 -15.70 -4.90 11.73
C GLY A 101 -16.18 -4.99 10.27
N ILE A 102 -15.42 -4.38 9.33
CA ILE A 102 -15.70 -4.49 7.90
C ILE A 102 -15.62 -5.96 7.44
N ARG A 103 -14.55 -6.67 7.83
CA ARG A 103 -14.37 -8.09 7.46
C ARG A 103 -15.44 -8.98 8.07
N ALA A 104 -15.83 -8.75 9.33
CA ALA A 104 -16.89 -9.49 10.00
C ALA A 104 -18.21 -9.36 9.23
N LEU A 105 -18.64 -8.14 8.94
CA LEU A 105 -19.85 -7.88 8.14
C LEU A 105 -19.82 -8.53 6.76
N LEU A 106 -18.68 -8.47 6.08
CA LEU A 106 -18.50 -9.13 4.77
C LEU A 106 -18.57 -10.65 4.90
N SER A 107 -17.99 -11.23 5.95
CA SER A 107 -17.98 -12.68 6.18
C SER A 107 -19.36 -13.22 6.56
N GLU A 108 -20.15 -12.45 7.31
CA GLU A 108 -21.53 -12.79 7.65
C GLU A 108 -22.44 -12.75 6.41
N GLY A 109 -22.13 -11.85 5.45
CA GLY A 109 -22.84 -11.77 4.17
C GLY A 109 -24.30 -11.35 4.29
N ASP A 110 -24.75 -10.82 5.44
CA ASP A 110 -26.12 -10.35 5.63
C ASP A 110 -26.32 -8.98 4.94
N PRO A 111 -27.07 -8.92 3.83
CA PRO A 111 -27.25 -7.68 3.08
C PRO A 111 -28.01 -6.61 3.90
N VAL A 112 -28.83 -7.01 4.84
CA VAL A 112 -29.58 -6.07 5.70
C VAL A 112 -28.65 -5.39 6.68
N ALA A 113 -27.77 -6.15 7.34
CA ALA A 113 -26.77 -5.62 8.25
C ALA A 113 -25.78 -4.72 7.51
N ILE A 114 -25.29 -5.16 6.36
CA ILE A 114 -24.36 -4.41 5.48
C ILE A 114 -24.99 -3.10 5.02
N ARG A 115 -26.24 -3.14 4.54
CA ARG A 115 -26.97 -1.91 4.15
C ARG A 115 -27.14 -0.97 5.33
N SER A 116 -27.54 -1.48 6.49
CA SER A 116 -27.67 -0.67 7.71
C SER A 116 -26.37 0.01 8.12
N ALA A 117 -25.23 -0.66 7.95
CA ALA A 117 -23.92 -0.12 8.32
C ALA A 117 -23.35 0.85 7.28
N TRP A 118 -23.52 0.59 5.96
CA TRP A 118 -22.72 1.21 4.90
C TRP A 118 -23.50 2.04 3.88
N ALA A 119 -24.82 1.97 3.83
CA ALA A 119 -25.62 2.77 2.91
C ALA A 119 -25.48 4.28 3.17
N ASP A 120 -26.04 5.09 2.27
CA ASP A 120 -26.13 6.55 2.37
C ASP A 120 -24.75 7.23 2.54
N GLY A 121 -23.71 6.68 1.92
CA GLY A 121 -22.36 7.24 1.93
C GLY A 121 -21.55 6.93 3.20
N ARG A 122 -22.11 6.17 4.16
CA ARG A 122 -21.41 5.82 5.42
C ARG A 122 -20.12 5.02 5.16
N ALA A 123 -20.14 4.09 4.22
CA ALA A 123 -18.93 3.34 3.84
C ALA A 123 -17.82 4.26 3.32
N ALA A 124 -18.13 5.18 2.41
CA ALA A 124 -17.16 6.14 1.89
C ALA A 124 -16.63 7.09 2.97
N ALA A 125 -17.52 7.56 3.86
CA ALA A 125 -17.13 8.40 4.99
C ALA A 125 -16.19 7.65 5.95
N LEU A 126 -16.45 6.37 6.21
CA LEU A 126 -15.62 5.52 7.06
C LEU A 126 -14.25 5.28 6.42
N ALA A 127 -14.19 4.96 5.12
CA ALA A 127 -12.95 4.79 4.38
C ALA A 127 -12.10 6.08 4.39
N THR A 128 -12.73 7.24 4.15
CA THR A 128 -12.07 8.55 4.21
C THR A 128 -11.55 8.86 5.61
N SER A 129 -12.34 8.59 6.66
CA SER A 129 -11.91 8.77 8.04
C SER A 129 -10.72 7.88 8.39
N GLY A 130 -10.74 6.62 7.95
CA GLY A 130 -9.61 5.69 8.11
C GLY A 130 -8.35 6.18 7.41
N ALA A 131 -8.48 6.71 6.20
CA ALA A 131 -7.38 7.31 5.45
C ALA A 131 -6.75 8.52 6.20
N ARG A 132 -7.58 9.43 6.72
CA ARG A 132 -7.10 10.57 7.53
C ARG A 132 -6.41 10.11 8.82
N ALA A 133 -6.94 9.08 9.48
CA ALA A 133 -6.38 8.55 10.73
C ALA A 133 -4.94 7.98 10.55
N MET A 134 -4.58 7.49 9.36
CA MET A 134 -3.20 7.07 9.08
C MET A 134 -2.20 8.23 9.17
N VAL A 135 -2.67 9.46 8.95
CA VAL A 135 -1.87 10.70 8.94
C VAL A 135 -1.85 11.39 10.29
N THR A 136 -2.96 11.32 11.03
CA THR A 136 -3.19 12.18 12.20
C THR A 136 -3.15 11.44 13.55
N ASP A 137 -3.33 10.12 13.57
CA ASP A 137 -3.26 9.33 14.79
C ASP A 137 -1.79 9.11 15.20
N PRO A 138 -1.34 9.61 16.36
CA PRO A 138 0.05 9.51 16.77
C PRO A 138 0.58 8.08 16.91
N ALA A 139 -0.27 7.13 17.35
CA ALA A 139 0.12 5.74 17.50
C ALA A 139 0.37 5.11 16.12
N ARG A 140 -0.51 5.37 15.14
CA ARG A 140 -0.34 4.91 13.75
C ARG A 140 0.88 5.55 13.09
N VAL A 141 1.06 6.88 13.24
CA VAL A 141 2.23 7.58 12.71
C VAL A 141 3.53 6.99 13.23
N ALA A 142 3.61 6.67 14.52
CA ALA A 142 4.79 6.05 15.12
C ALA A 142 5.11 4.67 14.50
N VAL A 143 4.09 3.88 14.16
CA VAL A 143 4.30 2.59 13.48
C VAL A 143 4.68 2.80 12.02
N PHE A 144 3.98 3.69 11.30
CA PHE A 144 4.34 4.02 9.92
C PHE A 144 5.76 4.55 9.80
N ARG A 145 6.23 5.34 10.78
CA ARG A 145 7.62 5.78 10.84
C ARG A 145 8.58 4.59 10.84
N ARG A 146 8.35 3.57 11.69
CA ARG A 146 9.19 2.36 11.71
C ARG A 146 9.18 1.63 10.38
N VAL A 147 8.01 1.55 9.71
CA VAL A 147 7.92 0.97 8.37
C VAL A 147 8.75 1.76 7.37
N VAL A 148 8.61 3.10 7.37
CA VAL A 148 9.37 3.98 6.48
C VAL A 148 10.87 3.88 6.75
N ASP A 149 11.30 3.75 8.02
CA ASP A 149 12.70 3.52 8.37
C ASP A 149 13.23 2.24 7.73
N VAL A 150 12.47 1.13 7.77
CA VAL A 150 12.85 -0.14 7.12
C VAL A 150 12.83 -0.02 5.59
N VAL A 151 11.80 0.60 5.01
CA VAL A 151 11.64 0.74 3.55
C VAL A 151 12.72 1.66 2.94
N THR A 152 13.19 2.65 3.68
CA THR A 152 14.24 3.58 3.23
C THR A 152 15.65 3.14 3.63
N ASP A 153 15.81 2.00 4.28
CA ASP A 153 17.11 1.38 4.56
C ASP A 153 17.67 0.72 3.28
N GLN A 154 18.67 1.35 2.70
CA GLN A 154 19.28 0.94 1.43
C GLN A 154 19.92 -0.46 1.46
N ASP A 155 20.35 -0.94 2.64
CA ASP A 155 20.96 -2.26 2.78
C ASP A 155 19.95 -3.39 2.56
N ARG A 156 18.65 -3.06 2.53
CA ARG A 156 17.54 -3.96 2.29
C ARG A 156 17.06 -4.00 0.84
N TRP A 157 17.53 -3.08 -0.01
CA TRP A 157 17.07 -2.99 -1.40
C TRP A 157 17.70 -4.04 -2.32
N PRO A 158 16.99 -4.46 -3.38
CA PRO A 158 15.59 -4.20 -3.70
C PRO A 158 14.63 -4.86 -2.70
N LEU A 159 13.52 -4.16 -2.36
CA LEU A 159 12.52 -4.69 -1.44
C LEU A 159 11.08 -4.49 -1.93
N VAL A 160 10.18 -5.32 -1.39
CA VAL A 160 8.74 -5.14 -1.52
C VAL A 160 8.11 -5.00 -0.14
N TRP A 161 7.18 -4.03 0.01
CA TRP A 161 6.33 -3.96 1.20
C TRP A 161 4.88 -4.22 0.83
N HIS A 162 4.14 -4.81 1.75
CA HIS A 162 2.74 -5.15 1.50
C HIS A 162 1.89 -5.11 2.77
N CYS A 163 0.58 -5.06 2.57
CA CYS A 163 -0.44 -5.39 3.56
C CYS A 163 -1.36 -6.48 2.97
N SER A 164 -2.62 -6.58 3.38
CA SER A 164 -3.53 -7.56 2.78
C SER A 164 -3.78 -7.30 1.30
N ALA A 165 -4.37 -6.15 0.94
CA ALA A 165 -4.69 -5.80 -0.45
C ALA A 165 -3.60 -4.98 -1.17
N GLY A 166 -2.59 -4.48 -0.47
CA GLY A 166 -1.54 -3.63 -1.04
C GLY A 166 -2.00 -2.21 -1.37
N LYS A 167 -3.18 -1.77 -0.90
CA LYS A 167 -3.78 -0.49 -1.29
C LYS A 167 -3.71 0.57 -0.18
N ASP A 168 -4.25 0.35 1.00
CA ASP A 168 -4.40 1.38 2.03
C ASP A 168 -3.10 1.60 2.83
N ARG A 169 -2.71 0.66 3.72
CA ARG A 169 -1.47 0.76 4.52
C ARG A 169 -0.22 0.81 3.63
N ALA A 170 -0.10 -0.10 2.69
CA ALA A 170 1.00 -0.08 1.72
C ALA A 170 0.97 1.15 0.81
N GLY A 171 -0.22 1.68 0.52
CA GLY A 171 -0.42 2.94 -0.20
C GLY A 171 0.13 4.13 0.53
N TRP A 172 -0.22 4.28 1.81
CA TRP A 172 0.26 5.39 2.62
C TRP A 172 1.78 5.37 2.80
N VAL A 173 2.39 4.20 3.03
CA VAL A 173 3.86 4.06 3.04
C VAL A 173 4.46 4.57 1.73
N GLY A 174 3.91 4.15 0.58
CA GLY A 174 4.36 4.62 -0.74
C GLY A 174 4.19 6.13 -0.89
N THR A 175 3.05 6.69 -0.46
CA THR A 175 2.80 8.14 -0.48
C THR A 175 3.85 8.90 0.34
N VAL A 176 4.19 8.46 1.55
CA VAL A 176 5.22 9.11 2.39
C VAL A 176 6.58 9.08 1.70
N VAL A 177 6.99 7.93 1.13
CA VAL A 177 8.26 7.81 0.41
C VAL A 177 8.28 8.72 -0.82
N LEU A 178 7.21 8.74 -1.61
CA LEU A 178 7.10 9.60 -2.80
C LEU A 178 7.12 11.09 -2.45
N LEU A 179 6.46 11.50 -1.35
CA LEU A 179 6.55 12.86 -0.82
C LEU A 179 7.98 13.22 -0.38
N ALA A 180 8.70 12.29 0.26
CA ALA A 180 10.10 12.49 0.65
C ALA A 180 11.02 12.65 -0.58
N LEU A 181 10.71 11.97 -1.68
CA LEU A 181 11.41 12.11 -2.96
C LEU A 181 11.03 13.39 -3.73
N GLY A 182 9.97 14.09 -3.33
CA GLY A 182 9.50 15.30 -4.01
C GLY A 182 8.67 15.01 -5.26
N VAL A 183 8.05 13.85 -5.34
CA VAL A 183 7.13 13.49 -6.43
C VAL A 183 5.90 14.39 -6.40
N GLU A 184 5.43 14.83 -7.57
CA GLU A 184 4.27 15.69 -7.72
C GLU A 184 2.99 15.02 -7.19
N ARG A 185 2.11 15.81 -6.53
CA ARG A 185 0.89 15.27 -5.91
C ARG A 185 0.00 14.53 -6.90
N ASP A 186 -0.16 15.04 -8.11
CA ASP A 186 -0.98 14.41 -9.14
C ASP A 186 -0.42 13.03 -9.54
N ALA A 187 0.90 12.89 -9.63
CA ALA A 187 1.56 11.62 -9.90
C ALA A 187 1.37 10.63 -8.73
N ILE A 188 1.41 11.10 -7.49
CA ILE A 188 1.11 10.28 -6.30
C ILE A 188 -0.35 9.78 -6.34
N VAL A 189 -1.31 10.66 -6.65
CA VAL A 189 -2.73 10.30 -6.77
C VAL A 189 -2.91 9.26 -7.89
N ALA A 190 -2.34 9.49 -9.06
CA ALA A 190 -2.40 8.57 -10.19
C ALA A 190 -1.85 7.18 -9.81
N HIS A 191 -0.65 7.13 -9.22
CA HIS A 191 -0.04 5.87 -8.76
C HIS A 191 -0.88 5.17 -7.67
N TYR A 192 -1.53 5.91 -6.77
CA TYR A 192 -2.44 5.33 -5.79
C TYR A 192 -3.65 4.65 -6.46
N LEU A 193 -4.25 5.30 -7.46
CA LEU A 193 -5.42 4.82 -8.18
C LEU A 193 -5.15 3.59 -9.05
N GLU A 194 -3.89 3.30 -9.42
CA GLU A 194 -3.52 2.04 -10.09
C GLU A 194 -3.93 0.80 -9.26
N SER A 195 -4.16 0.96 -7.96
CA SER A 195 -4.66 -0.12 -7.11
C SER A 195 -6.01 -0.69 -7.57
N ASN A 196 -6.78 0.05 -8.35
CA ASN A 196 -8.06 -0.40 -8.90
C ASN A 196 -7.92 -1.36 -10.09
N ALA A 197 -6.76 -1.40 -10.74
CA ALA A 197 -6.54 -2.29 -11.89
C ALA A 197 -6.74 -3.78 -11.54
N THR A 198 -6.43 -4.16 -10.29
CA THR A 198 -6.66 -5.53 -9.78
C THR A 198 -8.02 -5.71 -9.12
N GLY A 199 -8.70 -4.64 -8.74
CA GLY A 199 -9.99 -4.68 -8.05
C GLY A 199 -11.10 -5.29 -8.90
N ALA A 200 -11.15 -4.95 -10.18
CA ALA A 200 -12.20 -5.45 -11.10
C ALA A 200 -12.17 -6.97 -11.25
N SER A 201 -10.98 -7.57 -11.37
CA SER A 201 -10.86 -9.03 -11.47
C SER A 201 -11.19 -9.74 -10.16
N GLN A 202 -10.88 -9.14 -9.02
CA GLN A 202 -11.25 -9.68 -7.70
C GLN A 202 -12.77 -9.61 -7.50
N SER A 203 -13.40 -8.50 -7.84
CA SER A 203 -14.86 -8.33 -7.75
C SER A 203 -15.60 -9.36 -8.62
N ALA A 204 -15.15 -9.58 -9.86
CA ALA A 204 -15.70 -10.59 -10.74
C ALA A 204 -15.59 -12.01 -10.14
N ALA A 205 -14.42 -12.36 -9.60
CA ALA A 205 -14.20 -13.66 -8.97
C ALA A 205 -15.09 -13.88 -7.72
N LEU A 206 -15.34 -12.84 -6.93
CA LEU A 206 -16.23 -12.89 -5.77
C LEU A 206 -17.70 -13.13 -6.19
N LEU A 207 -18.16 -12.48 -7.27
CA LEU A 207 -19.49 -12.71 -7.81
C LEU A 207 -19.62 -14.13 -8.42
N GLU A 208 -18.65 -14.56 -9.22
CA GLU A 208 -18.64 -15.88 -9.84
C GLU A 208 -18.61 -17.02 -8.81
N SER A 209 -17.92 -16.83 -7.70
CA SER A 209 -17.88 -17.82 -6.61
C SER A 209 -19.17 -17.88 -5.79
N GLY A 210 -20.08 -16.92 -5.98
CA GLY A 210 -21.30 -16.77 -5.18
C GLY A 210 -21.06 -16.34 -3.73
N TRP A 211 -19.83 -15.91 -3.40
CA TRP A 211 -19.50 -15.44 -2.06
C TRP A 211 -20.10 -14.06 -1.77
N MET A 212 -20.31 -13.23 -2.79
CA MET A 212 -21.00 -11.94 -2.69
C MET A 212 -22.12 -11.83 -3.74
N THR A 213 -23.17 -11.09 -3.42
CA THR A 213 -24.15 -10.61 -4.38
C THR A 213 -23.71 -9.25 -4.95
N GLU A 214 -24.25 -8.87 -6.11
CA GLU A 214 -23.99 -7.54 -6.71
C GLU A 214 -24.32 -6.41 -5.73
N GLU A 215 -25.41 -6.54 -4.97
CA GLU A 215 -25.82 -5.57 -3.98
C GLU A 215 -24.78 -5.41 -2.84
N VAL A 216 -24.28 -6.53 -2.30
CA VAL A 216 -23.25 -6.53 -1.26
C VAL A 216 -21.96 -5.93 -1.78
N LEU A 217 -21.59 -6.29 -3.01
CA LEU A 217 -20.38 -5.75 -3.65
C LEU A 217 -20.47 -4.23 -3.85
N GLU A 218 -21.63 -3.73 -4.28
CA GLU A 218 -21.83 -2.28 -4.46
C GLU A 218 -21.69 -1.51 -3.13
N LEU A 219 -22.28 -2.03 -2.05
CA LEU A 219 -22.14 -1.44 -0.72
C LEU A 219 -20.72 -1.54 -0.16
N ALA A 220 -20.01 -2.60 -0.50
CA ALA A 220 -18.62 -2.84 -0.09
C ALA A 220 -17.59 -2.09 -0.94
N ARG A 221 -17.98 -1.56 -2.09
CA ARG A 221 -17.07 -0.91 -3.06
C ARG A 221 -16.09 0.09 -2.43
N PRO A 222 -16.51 0.99 -1.50
CA PRO A 222 -15.59 1.90 -0.83
C PRO A 222 -14.44 1.25 -0.05
N PHE A 223 -14.60 -0.04 0.30
CA PHE A 223 -13.57 -0.83 0.97
C PHE A 223 -12.82 -1.77 0.02
N MET A 224 -13.40 -2.07 -1.14
CA MET A 224 -12.78 -2.95 -2.16
C MET A 224 -11.91 -2.16 -3.13
N GLU A 225 -12.31 -0.95 -3.47
CA GLU A 225 -11.63 -0.06 -4.40
C GLU A 225 -11.01 1.13 -3.66
N VAL A 226 -10.18 1.89 -4.34
CA VAL A 226 -9.70 3.19 -3.86
C VAL A 226 -10.36 4.31 -4.68
N ALA A 227 -10.65 5.42 -4.00
CA ALA A 227 -11.18 6.61 -4.65
C ALA A 227 -10.16 7.77 -4.52
N PRO A 228 -10.13 8.75 -5.46
CA PRO A 228 -9.27 9.92 -5.34
C PRO A 228 -9.41 10.60 -3.99
N GLY A 229 -10.63 10.75 -3.48
CA GLY A 229 -10.92 11.38 -2.20
C GLY A 229 -10.23 10.73 -0.99
N TYR A 230 -9.75 9.49 -1.05
CA TYR A 230 -9.05 8.86 0.07
C TYR A 230 -7.61 9.39 0.17
N VAL A 231 -6.85 9.39 -0.93
CA VAL A 231 -5.49 9.93 -0.94
C VAL A 231 -5.50 11.46 -0.83
N GLU A 232 -6.48 12.13 -1.42
CA GLU A 232 -6.69 13.57 -1.26
C GLU A 232 -6.96 13.93 0.20
N ALA A 233 -7.76 13.13 0.93
CA ALA A 233 -8.00 13.32 2.36
C ALA A 233 -6.73 13.10 3.19
N GLN A 234 -5.84 12.17 2.78
CA GLN A 234 -4.53 12.01 3.40
C GLN A 234 -3.65 13.25 3.15
N LEU A 235 -3.55 13.70 1.90
CA LEU A 235 -2.75 14.87 1.53
C LEU A 235 -3.28 16.16 2.19
N ALA A 236 -4.59 16.33 2.25
CA ALA A 236 -5.20 17.43 3.01
C ALA A 236 -4.88 17.36 4.50
N ALA A 237 -4.90 16.14 5.09
CA ALA A 237 -4.52 15.95 6.49
C ALA A 237 -3.03 16.25 6.75
N VAL A 238 -2.14 16.03 5.77
CA VAL A 238 -0.74 16.48 5.85
C VAL A 238 -0.66 18.00 5.99
N ASP A 239 -1.43 18.72 5.17
CA ASP A 239 -1.44 20.19 5.22
C ASP A 239 -2.11 20.71 6.51
N ASP A 240 -3.29 20.17 6.87
CA ASP A 240 -4.10 20.63 8.00
C ASP A 240 -3.47 20.32 9.37
N HIS A 241 -2.97 19.09 9.53
CA HIS A 241 -2.48 18.59 10.83
C HIS A 241 -1.00 18.88 11.06
N TRP A 242 -0.18 18.77 10.01
CA TRP A 242 1.27 18.94 10.11
C TRP A 242 1.76 20.31 9.66
N GLY A 243 0.95 21.07 8.95
CA GLY A 243 1.37 22.32 8.33
C GLY A 243 2.18 22.12 7.04
N GLY A 244 2.09 20.94 6.44
CA GLY A 244 2.70 20.59 5.17
C GLY A 244 3.65 19.40 5.21
N VAL A 245 4.11 19.02 4.03
CA VAL A 245 4.94 17.81 3.81
C VAL A 245 6.25 17.86 4.60
N GLU A 246 6.96 18.99 4.56
CA GLU A 246 8.25 19.10 5.24
C GLU A 246 8.13 18.90 6.76
N ALA A 247 7.13 19.52 7.37
CA ALA A 247 6.87 19.38 8.80
C ALA A 247 6.50 17.93 9.17
N MET A 248 5.65 17.28 8.37
CA MET A 248 5.31 15.88 8.54
C MET A 248 6.55 14.97 8.43
N LEU A 249 7.37 15.15 7.41
CA LEU A 249 8.57 14.33 7.21
C LEU A 249 9.56 14.49 8.36
N ARG A 250 9.77 15.71 8.86
CA ARG A 250 10.67 15.97 9.98
C ARG A 250 10.11 15.47 11.31
N ALA A 251 8.95 15.94 11.71
CA ALA A 251 8.38 15.66 13.03
C ALA A 251 7.75 14.27 13.12
N GLY A 252 7.00 13.85 12.09
CA GLY A 252 6.30 12.57 12.04
C GLY A 252 7.23 11.40 11.70
N PHE A 253 8.08 11.56 10.68
CA PHE A 253 8.89 10.47 10.12
C PHE A 253 10.39 10.59 10.40
N GLY A 254 10.87 11.66 11.05
CA GLY A 254 12.27 11.80 11.47
C GLY A 254 13.27 11.99 10.32
N PHE A 255 12.81 12.52 9.18
CA PHE A 255 13.71 12.92 8.12
C PHE A 255 14.36 14.25 8.45
N ASP A 256 15.67 14.27 8.56
CA ASP A 256 16.50 15.48 8.51
C ASP A 256 16.98 15.74 7.07
N ASP A 257 17.68 16.86 6.87
CA ASP A 257 18.18 17.25 5.55
C ASP A 257 19.16 16.25 4.97
N GLN A 258 20.02 15.66 5.81
CA GLN A 258 20.99 14.67 5.36
C GLN A 258 20.30 13.39 4.90
N ARG A 259 19.37 12.87 5.69
CA ARG A 259 18.60 11.66 5.34
C ARG A 259 17.80 11.85 4.05
N LEU A 260 17.16 13.03 3.87
CA LEU A 260 16.46 13.36 2.63
C LEU A 260 17.40 13.44 1.44
N ALA A 261 18.56 14.09 1.59
CA ALA A 261 19.55 14.19 0.52
C ALA A 261 20.10 12.80 0.13
N ASP A 262 20.42 11.97 1.10
CA ASP A 262 20.92 10.61 0.87
C ASP A 262 19.86 9.74 0.15
N LEU A 263 18.60 9.79 0.62
CA LEU A 263 17.49 9.07 -0.02
C LEU A 263 17.31 9.51 -1.48
N ARG A 264 17.26 10.82 -1.73
CA ARG A 264 17.09 11.39 -3.06
C ARG A 264 18.26 11.10 -3.99
N SER A 265 19.48 11.07 -3.48
CA SER A 265 20.66 10.75 -4.27
C SER A 265 20.69 9.33 -4.82
N ARG A 266 19.90 8.42 -4.22
CA ARG A 266 19.85 6.99 -4.58
C ARG A 266 18.60 6.57 -5.29
N LEU A 267 17.49 7.27 -5.06
CA LEU A 267 16.18 6.94 -5.59
C LEU A 267 15.69 7.92 -6.67
N LEU A 268 16.52 8.85 -7.11
CA LEU A 268 16.20 9.78 -8.21
C LEU A 268 17.28 9.74 -9.27
N ASP A 269 16.85 9.60 -10.53
CA ASP A 269 17.67 9.64 -11.75
C ASP A 269 17.70 11.03 -12.37
#